data_f1b4c5df44ab0e8844c3f4f2e6ff9e3d
#
_entry.id   f1b4c5df44ab0e8844c3f4f2e6ff9e3d
#
_cell.length_a   1.000
_cell.length_b   1.000
_cell.length_c   1.000
_cell.angle_alpha   90.00
_cell.angle_beta   90.00
_cell.angle_gamma   90.00
#
_symmetry.space_group_name_H-M   'P 1'
#
loop_
_entity.id
_entity.type
_entity.pdbx_description
1 polymer ?
#
loop_
_entity_poly.entity_id
_entity_poly.type
_entity_poly.pdbx_seq_one_letter_code
_entity_poly.pdbx_strand_id
1 'polypeptide(L)'
;KLMTLLHAPNEKKLLVWDLSSSIKKGTTTYDTIIPYDNNHILFSFYQIENVLFAYKPAEEINSQEATTPHYEKRTIYTNQLIQDFPIYKTKSIQNPNAKSPLDFFFYTWDAIKPDGSKIVQVMRHLPQINIIDTQTGKITSYRIKNNPNFSLLETSMESMNVFYNHVHADDNYIYATYWGKEPWDDRFGVEVPIFNTIHVFDWNGNLLYKLTTDKSFFRVWSDPVRKRLYTIDMNTDEVYYIDLKEL
;
A
#
# COMPACT_ATOMS: atom_id res chain seq x y z
N LYS A 1 10.26 -17.46 -18.09
CA LYS A 1 10.83 -17.67 -16.77
C LYS A 1 9.99 -16.89 -15.77
N LEU A 2 9.37 -17.55 -14.81
CA LEU A 2 8.65 -16.88 -13.74
C LEU A 2 9.64 -16.59 -12.64
N MET A 3 9.78 -15.32 -12.29
CA MET A 3 10.66 -14.84 -11.23
C MET A 3 9.85 -13.98 -10.27
N THR A 4 10.27 -13.93 -9.03
CA THR A 4 9.71 -13.02 -8.04
C THR A 4 10.83 -12.43 -7.19
N LEU A 5 10.58 -11.28 -6.59
CA LEU A 5 11.44 -10.69 -5.60
C LEU A 5 10.92 -11.04 -4.20
N LEU A 6 11.81 -11.47 -3.34
CA LEU A 6 11.55 -11.65 -1.92
C LEU A 6 12.36 -10.64 -1.12
N HIS A 7 11.68 -9.93 -0.25
CA HIS A 7 12.31 -9.01 0.67
C HIS A 7 12.74 -9.76 1.94
N ALA A 8 14.03 -9.76 2.22
CA ALA A 8 14.59 -10.30 3.44
C ALA A 8 15.11 -9.15 4.33
N PRO A 9 14.24 -8.47 5.09
CA PRO A 9 14.57 -7.21 5.77
C PRO A 9 15.70 -7.35 6.79
N ASN A 10 15.75 -8.47 7.50
CA ASN A 10 16.80 -8.74 8.49
C ASN A 10 18.19 -8.93 7.87
N GLU A 11 18.24 -9.30 6.60
CA GLU A 11 19.47 -9.52 5.86
C GLU A 11 19.79 -8.39 4.88
N LYS A 12 18.88 -7.44 4.74
CA LYS A 12 18.99 -6.30 3.80
C LYS A 12 19.28 -6.74 2.36
N LYS A 13 18.48 -7.69 1.92
CA LYS A 13 18.60 -8.31 0.61
C LYS A 13 17.27 -8.43 -0.08
N LEU A 14 17.30 -8.27 -1.39
CA LEU A 14 16.23 -8.73 -2.29
C LEU A 14 16.70 -10.01 -2.96
N LEU A 15 15.90 -11.04 -2.90
CA LEU A 15 16.18 -12.33 -3.51
C LEU A 15 15.42 -12.42 -4.82
N VAL A 16 16.12 -12.64 -5.93
CA VAL A 16 15.52 -12.94 -7.22
C VAL A 16 15.32 -14.45 -7.29
N TRP A 17 14.08 -14.88 -7.15
CA TRP A 17 13.74 -16.30 -7.05
C TRP A 17 13.29 -16.87 -8.40
N ASP A 18 13.96 -17.92 -8.86
CA ASP A 18 13.52 -18.69 -10.02
C ASP A 18 12.48 -19.74 -9.61
N LEU A 19 11.20 -19.36 -9.69
CA LEU A 19 10.10 -20.24 -9.35
C LEU A 19 10.04 -21.49 -10.21
N SER A 20 10.31 -21.38 -11.51
CA SER A 20 10.27 -22.53 -12.43
C SER A 20 11.33 -23.57 -12.10
N SER A 21 12.57 -23.14 -11.82
CA SER A 21 13.64 -24.03 -11.39
C SER A 21 13.37 -24.62 -10.02
N SER A 22 12.84 -23.83 -9.09
CA SER A 22 12.53 -24.29 -7.73
C SER A 22 11.45 -25.36 -7.74
N ILE A 23 10.38 -25.18 -8.49
CA ILE A 23 9.30 -26.18 -8.63
C ILE A 23 9.85 -27.48 -9.24
N LYS A 24 10.65 -27.40 -10.30
CA LYS A 24 11.23 -28.58 -10.96
C LYS A 24 12.16 -29.37 -10.07
N LYS A 25 12.94 -28.69 -9.25
CA LYS A 25 13.95 -29.31 -8.35
C LYS A 25 13.40 -29.68 -6.98
N GLY A 26 12.20 -29.21 -6.62
CA GLY A 26 11.66 -29.37 -5.26
C GLY A 26 12.47 -28.63 -4.19
N THR A 27 13.30 -27.65 -4.57
CA THR A 27 14.14 -26.87 -3.66
C THR A 27 14.15 -25.41 -4.07
N THR A 28 14.36 -24.51 -3.13
CA THR A 28 14.47 -23.07 -3.41
C THR A 28 15.74 -22.80 -4.22
N THR A 29 15.59 -22.14 -5.36
CA THR A 29 16.71 -21.74 -6.24
C THR A 29 16.65 -20.23 -6.46
N TYR A 30 17.69 -19.53 -6.04
CA TYR A 30 17.85 -18.10 -6.30
C TYR A 30 18.70 -17.88 -7.54
N ASP A 31 18.29 -16.94 -8.39
CA ASP A 31 19.10 -16.50 -9.53
C ASP A 31 20.17 -15.53 -9.10
N THR A 32 19.78 -14.59 -8.22
CA THR A 32 20.70 -13.58 -7.72
C THR A 32 20.21 -12.99 -6.39
N ILE A 33 21.14 -12.34 -5.69
CA ILE A 33 20.88 -11.60 -4.46
C ILE A 33 21.27 -10.16 -4.71
N ILE A 34 20.34 -9.25 -4.49
CA ILE A 34 20.55 -7.81 -4.64
C ILE A 34 20.70 -7.22 -3.23
N PRO A 35 21.90 -6.79 -2.82
CA PRO A 35 22.06 -6.09 -1.56
C PRO A 35 21.47 -4.68 -1.65
N TYR A 36 20.89 -4.20 -0.57
CA TYR A 36 20.54 -2.80 -0.40
C TYR A 36 21.09 -2.27 0.92
N ASP A 37 21.39 -0.98 0.96
CA ASP A 37 21.99 -0.38 2.13
C ASP A 37 21.00 -0.17 3.29
N ASN A 38 21.53 0.15 4.47
CA ASN A 38 20.79 0.27 5.71
C ASN A 38 19.77 1.42 5.73
N ASN A 39 19.92 2.39 4.86
CA ASN A 39 19.08 3.60 4.83
C ASN A 39 17.83 3.43 3.99
N HIS A 40 17.61 2.23 3.43
CA HIS A 40 16.52 1.94 2.53
C HIS A 40 15.66 0.82 3.12
N ILE A 41 14.81 1.15 4.07
CA ILE A 41 13.73 0.25 4.48
C ILE A 41 12.72 0.24 3.33
N LEU A 42 12.69 -0.86 2.60
CA LEU A 42 11.72 -1.06 1.53
C LEU A 42 10.43 -1.60 2.15
N PHE A 43 9.44 -0.76 2.38
CA PHE A 43 8.11 -1.20 2.82
C PHE A 43 7.32 -1.84 1.69
N SER A 44 7.41 -1.25 0.50
CA SER A 44 6.84 -1.79 -0.71
C SER A 44 7.82 -1.61 -1.85
N PHE A 45 7.91 -2.58 -2.72
CA PHE A 45 8.66 -2.47 -3.96
C PHE A 45 7.95 -3.22 -5.07
N TYR A 46 8.11 -2.71 -6.28
CA TYR A 46 7.52 -3.30 -7.48
C TYR A 46 8.59 -3.44 -8.55
N GLN A 47 8.63 -4.60 -9.17
CA GLN A 47 9.49 -4.82 -10.33
C GLN A 47 8.69 -4.55 -11.60
N ILE A 48 9.23 -3.70 -12.46
CA ILE A 48 8.75 -3.47 -13.82
C ILE A 48 9.95 -3.68 -14.74
N GLU A 49 9.96 -4.80 -15.48
CA GLU A 49 11.11 -5.20 -16.31
C GLU A 49 12.42 -5.22 -15.51
N ASN A 50 13.37 -4.35 -15.86
CA ASN A 50 14.67 -4.21 -15.20
C ASN A 50 14.72 -3.08 -14.16
N VAL A 51 13.59 -2.56 -13.77
CA VAL A 51 13.46 -1.43 -12.86
C VAL A 51 12.75 -1.86 -11.58
N LEU A 52 13.27 -1.38 -10.46
CA LEU A 52 12.68 -1.49 -9.14
C LEU A 52 12.07 -0.14 -8.75
N PHE A 53 10.79 -0.13 -8.39
CA PHE A 53 10.16 0.97 -7.69
C PHE A 53 10.14 0.65 -6.21
N ALA A 54 10.83 1.45 -5.41
CA ALA A 54 10.93 1.29 -3.97
C ALA A 54 10.23 2.45 -3.26
N TYR A 55 9.28 2.15 -2.39
CA TYR A 55 8.65 3.15 -1.53
C TYR A 55 9.56 3.48 -0.36
N LYS A 56 9.82 4.76 -0.18
CA LYS A 56 10.52 5.31 0.98
C LYS A 56 9.49 5.97 1.89
N PRO A 57 9.26 5.41 3.08
CA PRO A 57 8.32 5.99 4.02
C PRO A 57 8.81 7.34 4.53
N ALA A 58 7.90 8.08 5.16
CA ALA A 58 8.27 9.20 5.99
C ALA A 58 9.13 8.71 7.17
N GLU A 59 10.08 9.51 7.59
CA GLU A 59 10.94 9.24 8.73
C GLU A 59 10.83 10.40 9.72
N GLU A 60 10.64 10.08 10.99
CA GLU A 60 10.66 11.07 12.06
C GLU A 60 12.08 11.64 12.19
N ILE A 61 12.22 12.96 12.06
CA ILE A 61 13.47 13.70 12.31
C ILE A 61 13.54 14.04 13.81
N ASN A 62 12.41 14.49 14.33
CA ASN A 62 12.16 14.74 15.75
C ASN A 62 10.64 14.75 16.00
N SER A 63 10.22 14.92 17.25
CA SER A 63 8.79 14.90 17.61
C SER A 63 7.91 15.95 16.90
N GLN A 64 8.51 16.91 16.23
CA GLN A 64 7.82 18.02 15.56
C GLN A 64 8.15 18.10 14.06
N GLU A 65 9.00 17.21 13.55
CA GLU A 65 9.41 17.21 12.14
C GLU A 65 9.58 15.78 11.61
N ALA A 66 9.06 15.54 10.43
CA ALA A 66 9.26 14.30 9.69
C ALA A 66 9.55 14.58 8.20
N THR A 67 10.33 13.69 7.56
CA THR A 67 10.46 13.70 6.11
C THR A 67 9.13 13.37 5.45
N THR A 68 8.99 13.65 4.15
CA THR A 68 7.83 13.21 3.40
C THR A 68 8.17 11.95 2.58
N PRO A 69 7.22 11.03 2.41
CA PRO A 69 7.47 9.82 1.65
C PRO A 69 7.63 10.11 0.16
N HIS A 70 8.36 9.23 -0.52
CA HIS A 70 8.59 9.28 -1.96
C HIS A 70 8.81 7.88 -2.53
N TYR A 71 8.80 7.75 -3.86
CA TYR A 71 9.24 6.54 -4.54
C TYR A 71 10.59 6.78 -5.19
N GLU A 72 11.44 5.77 -5.13
CA GLU A 72 12.70 5.71 -5.87
C GLU A 72 12.57 4.71 -7.02
N LYS A 73 12.97 5.13 -8.20
CA LYS A 73 13.13 4.27 -9.36
C LYS A 73 14.60 3.88 -9.45
N ARG A 74 14.89 2.58 -9.40
CA ARG A 74 16.25 2.05 -9.36
C ARG A 74 16.47 0.94 -10.39
N THR A 75 17.69 0.76 -10.84
CA THR A 75 18.06 -0.45 -11.59
C THR A 75 18.03 -1.67 -10.70
N ILE A 76 17.45 -2.79 -11.18
CA ILE A 76 17.21 -3.94 -10.32
C ILE A 76 18.50 -4.63 -9.84
N TYR A 77 19.52 -4.74 -10.70
CA TYR A 77 20.73 -5.51 -10.35
C TYR A 77 21.84 -4.66 -9.71
N THR A 78 21.95 -3.41 -10.06
CA THR A 78 22.99 -2.51 -9.53
C THR A 78 22.50 -1.61 -8.41
N ASN A 79 21.20 -1.60 -8.15
CA ASN A 79 20.54 -0.73 -7.18
C ASN A 79 20.83 0.78 -7.38
N GLN A 80 21.21 1.16 -8.58
CA GLN A 80 21.50 2.55 -8.90
C GLN A 80 20.22 3.35 -8.99
N LEU A 81 20.17 4.50 -8.32
CA LEU A 81 19.06 5.45 -8.41
C LEU A 81 18.99 6.03 -9.84
N ILE A 82 17.82 5.84 -10.48
CA ILE A 82 17.52 6.42 -11.80
C ILE A 82 16.77 7.73 -11.61
N GLN A 83 15.77 7.73 -10.73
CA GLN A 83 14.88 8.86 -10.52
C GLN A 83 14.24 8.81 -9.14
N ASP A 84 14.04 9.99 -8.54
CA ASP A 84 13.27 10.20 -7.32
C ASP A 84 11.89 10.77 -7.69
N PHE A 85 10.83 10.20 -7.12
CA PHE A 85 9.46 10.62 -7.32
C PHE A 85 8.86 11.13 -6.00
N PRO A 86 8.99 12.43 -5.69
CA PRO A 86 8.41 13.00 -4.49
C PRO A 86 6.87 12.95 -4.57
N ILE A 87 6.22 12.37 -3.56
CA ILE A 87 4.76 12.32 -3.45
C ILE A 87 4.21 13.68 -3.02
N TYR A 88 4.99 14.42 -2.26
CA TYR A 88 4.62 15.73 -1.71
C TYR A 88 5.54 16.83 -2.25
N LYS A 89 5.02 18.06 -2.26
CA LYS A 89 5.78 19.23 -2.75
C LYS A 89 6.92 19.63 -1.82
N THR A 90 6.83 19.30 -0.54
CA THR A 90 7.84 19.58 0.48
C THR A 90 8.60 18.30 0.82
N LYS A 91 9.88 18.43 1.19
CA LYS A 91 10.71 17.30 1.60
C LYS A 91 10.55 16.94 3.08
N SER A 92 10.04 17.85 3.87
CA SER A 92 9.67 17.61 5.26
C SER A 92 8.43 18.41 5.64
N ILE A 93 7.80 17.99 6.72
CA ILE A 93 6.71 18.72 7.36
C ILE A 93 7.11 19.01 8.81
N GLN A 94 6.63 20.14 9.33
CA GLN A 94 6.82 20.54 10.71
C GLN A 94 5.48 20.92 11.34
N ASN A 95 5.23 20.44 12.56
CA ASN A 95 4.09 20.89 13.35
C ASN A 95 4.46 20.93 14.84
N PRO A 96 4.66 22.12 15.42
CA PRO A 96 5.02 22.26 16.82
C PRO A 96 3.90 21.81 17.80
N ASN A 97 2.67 21.66 17.30
CA ASN A 97 1.51 21.21 18.08
C ASN A 97 1.17 19.73 17.85
N ALA A 98 2.05 18.98 17.16
CA ALA A 98 1.82 17.57 16.88
C ALA A 98 1.63 16.77 18.19
N LYS A 99 0.56 16.00 18.25
CA LYS A 99 0.24 15.07 19.35
C LYS A 99 0.51 13.62 18.98
N SER A 100 0.87 13.39 17.73
CA SER A 100 1.23 12.08 17.20
C SER A 100 2.49 12.21 16.35
N PRO A 101 3.28 11.15 16.19
CA PRO A 101 4.40 11.14 15.25
C PRO A 101 3.94 11.57 13.86
N LEU A 102 4.65 12.53 13.25
CA LEU A 102 4.23 13.11 11.98
C LEU A 102 4.31 12.12 10.81
N ASP A 103 5.23 11.15 10.87
CA ASP A 103 5.33 10.07 9.90
C ASP A 103 4.09 9.18 9.86
N PHE A 104 3.37 9.07 10.97
CA PHE A 104 2.12 8.32 11.08
C PHE A 104 1.02 8.86 10.16
N PHE A 105 1.02 10.16 9.91
CA PHE A 105 0.10 10.79 8.96
C PHE A 105 0.24 10.21 7.54
N PHE A 106 1.45 9.80 7.17
CA PHE A 106 1.75 9.27 5.86
C PHE A 106 1.58 7.75 5.74
N TYR A 107 1.02 7.10 6.77
CA TYR A 107 0.81 5.66 6.72
C TYR A 107 -0.14 5.30 5.57
N THR A 108 0.36 4.51 4.65
CA THR A 108 -0.32 4.15 3.40
C THR A 108 -0.17 2.67 3.09
N TRP A 109 -1.09 2.18 2.26
CA TRP A 109 -0.96 0.91 1.56
C TRP A 109 -0.95 1.19 0.07
N ASP A 110 -0.20 0.40 -0.68
CA ASP A 110 -0.08 0.59 -2.11
C ASP A 110 -0.23 -0.72 -2.88
N ALA A 111 -0.58 -0.60 -4.17
CA ALA A 111 -0.62 -1.68 -5.14
C ALA A 111 -0.21 -1.15 -6.51
N ILE A 112 0.40 -2.02 -7.32
CA ILE A 112 0.76 -1.69 -8.68
C ILE A 112 -0.26 -2.26 -9.66
N LYS A 113 -0.55 -1.51 -10.73
CA LYS A 113 -1.28 -2.04 -11.87
C LYS A 113 -0.46 -3.15 -12.54
N PRO A 114 -1.04 -4.29 -12.96
CA PRO A 114 -0.29 -5.42 -13.52
C PRO A 114 0.63 -5.05 -14.69
N ASP A 115 0.25 -4.10 -15.54
CA ASP A 115 1.08 -3.60 -16.63
C ASP A 115 2.24 -2.69 -16.17
N GLY A 116 2.34 -2.41 -14.88
CA GLY A 116 3.38 -1.57 -14.29
C GLY A 116 3.23 -0.07 -14.55
N SER A 117 2.20 0.38 -15.25
CA SER A 117 2.06 1.78 -15.66
C SER A 117 1.67 2.73 -14.54
N LYS A 118 1.02 2.23 -13.49
CA LYS A 118 0.53 3.04 -12.37
C LYS A 118 0.69 2.32 -11.04
N ILE A 119 0.90 3.12 -9.99
CA ILE A 119 0.79 2.68 -8.59
C ILE A 119 -0.39 3.42 -7.98
N VAL A 120 -1.26 2.70 -7.26
CA VAL A 120 -2.25 3.30 -6.38
C VAL A 120 -1.76 3.23 -4.95
N GLN A 121 -1.98 4.30 -4.21
CA GLN A 121 -1.70 4.40 -2.79
C GLN A 121 -2.95 4.86 -2.07
N VAL A 122 -3.37 4.14 -1.03
CA VAL A 122 -4.50 4.52 -0.18
C VAL A 122 -4.00 4.96 1.19
N MET A 123 -4.54 6.04 1.72
CA MET A 123 -4.08 6.61 2.98
C MET A 123 -4.91 6.07 4.14
N ARG A 124 -4.20 5.66 5.22
CA ARG A 124 -4.86 5.11 6.40
C ARG A 124 -5.69 6.16 7.15
N HIS A 125 -5.13 7.35 7.32
CA HIS A 125 -5.72 8.41 8.15
C HIS A 125 -6.38 9.54 7.35
N LEU A 126 -6.46 9.40 6.03
CA LEU A 126 -7.19 10.30 5.15
C LEU A 126 -8.08 9.50 4.19
N PRO A 127 -9.30 9.99 3.89
CA PRO A 127 -10.17 9.38 2.88
C PRO A 127 -9.67 9.71 1.48
N GLN A 128 -8.42 9.38 1.18
CA GLN A 128 -7.71 9.76 -0.04
C GLN A 128 -7.02 8.57 -0.67
N ILE A 129 -7.06 8.53 -2.00
CA ILE A 129 -6.22 7.68 -2.82
C ILE A 129 -5.33 8.57 -3.71
N ASN A 130 -4.10 8.12 -3.93
CA ASN A 130 -3.15 8.72 -4.85
C ASN A 130 -2.90 7.74 -6.00
N ILE A 131 -2.99 8.20 -7.24
CA ILE A 131 -2.62 7.43 -8.42
C ILE A 131 -1.35 8.05 -9.00
N ILE A 132 -0.31 7.24 -9.10
CA ILE A 132 1.04 7.64 -9.49
C ILE A 132 1.35 6.99 -10.84
N ASP A 133 1.66 7.80 -11.83
CA ASP A 133 2.16 7.34 -13.13
C ASP A 133 3.64 6.97 -12.98
N THR A 134 4.00 5.72 -13.28
CA THR A 134 5.36 5.20 -13.04
C THR A 134 6.37 5.68 -14.07
N GLN A 135 5.92 6.19 -15.20
CA GLN A 135 6.80 6.72 -16.23
C GLN A 135 7.19 8.18 -15.95
N THR A 136 6.19 8.99 -15.59
CA THR A 136 6.35 10.44 -15.42
C THR A 136 6.53 10.89 -13.98
N GLY A 137 6.13 10.04 -13.00
CA GLY A 137 6.05 10.41 -11.59
C GLY A 137 4.89 11.34 -11.26
N LYS A 138 3.98 11.63 -12.24
CA LYS A 138 2.82 12.47 -12.00
C LYS A 138 1.87 11.80 -11.02
N ILE A 139 1.46 12.55 -9.99
CA ILE A 139 0.54 12.11 -8.96
C ILE A 139 -0.78 12.84 -9.11
N THR A 140 -1.87 12.09 -9.07
CA THR A 140 -3.22 12.62 -8.99
C THR A 140 -3.89 12.08 -7.74
N SER A 141 -4.34 12.99 -6.88
CA SER A 141 -4.97 12.64 -5.61
C SER A 141 -6.47 12.82 -5.70
N TYR A 142 -7.22 11.84 -5.22
CA TYR A 142 -8.67 11.85 -5.15
C TYR A 142 -9.12 11.70 -3.71
N ARG A 143 -10.01 12.56 -3.26
CA ARG A 143 -10.58 12.53 -1.90
C ARG A 143 -12.06 12.22 -1.94
N ILE A 144 -12.52 11.37 -1.04
CA ILE A 144 -13.92 11.27 -0.73
C ILE A 144 -14.33 12.58 -0.06
N LYS A 145 -15.50 13.07 -0.47
CA LYS A 145 -16.05 14.39 -0.11
C LYS A 145 -16.24 14.50 1.43
N ASN A 146 -15.25 14.90 2.14
CA ASN A 146 -15.32 15.54 3.45
C ASN A 146 -13.91 16.08 3.67
N ASN A 147 -13.82 17.38 3.79
CA ASN A 147 -12.54 18.06 3.95
C ASN A 147 -11.96 17.65 5.32
N PRO A 148 -11.01 16.69 5.38
CA PRO A 148 -10.42 16.37 6.66
C PRO A 148 -9.75 17.65 7.16
N ASN A 149 -10.12 18.05 8.32
CA ASN A 149 -9.45 19.12 8.99
C ASN A 149 -7.99 18.70 9.18
N PHE A 150 -7.01 19.47 8.71
CA PHE A 150 -5.59 19.19 8.92
C PHE A 150 -5.16 19.22 10.39
N SER A 151 -6.07 19.58 11.30
CA SER A 151 -5.92 19.36 12.74
C SER A 151 -5.71 17.87 13.11
N LEU A 152 -5.79 16.94 12.16
CA LEU A 152 -5.42 15.53 12.39
C LEU A 152 -4.00 15.38 12.96
N LEU A 153 -3.05 16.21 12.57
CA LEU A 153 -1.70 16.21 13.13
C LEU A 153 -1.66 16.63 14.61
N GLU A 154 -2.69 17.33 15.06
CA GLU A 154 -2.87 17.75 16.45
C GLU A 154 -3.79 16.80 17.25
N THR A 155 -4.25 15.74 16.60
CA THR A 155 -5.09 14.69 17.18
C THR A 155 -4.19 13.56 17.67
N SER A 156 -4.49 12.99 18.84
CA SER A 156 -3.76 11.80 19.31
C SER A 156 -4.01 10.60 18.39
N MET A 157 -3.06 9.67 18.31
CA MET A 157 -3.18 8.46 17.50
C MET A 157 -4.48 7.69 17.77
N GLU A 158 -4.90 7.69 19.02
CA GLU A 158 -6.10 7.01 19.50
C GLU A 158 -7.40 7.61 18.97
N SER A 159 -7.34 8.86 18.55
CA SER A 159 -8.49 9.60 18.02
C SER A 159 -8.42 9.82 16.49
N MET A 160 -7.42 9.28 15.82
CA MET A 160 -7.31 9.38 14.37
C MET A 160 -8.25 8.41 13.66
N ASN A 161 -9.11 8.90 12.79
CA ASN A 161 -9.95 8.04 11.97
C ASN A 161 -9.11 7.10 11.09
N VAL A 162 -9.57 5.86 10.93
CA VAL A 162 -9.02 4.90 9.99
C VAL A 162 -9.92 4.83 8.79
N PHE A 163 -9.40 5.14 7.60
CA PHE A 163 -10.16 5.10 6.35
C PHE A 163 -9.84 3.85 5.53
N TYR A 164 -8.58 3.62 5.19
CA TYR A 164 -8.18 2.48 4.40
C TYR A 164 -7.16 1.61 5.14
N ASN A 165 -7.25 0.29 4.96
CA ASN A 165 -6.35 -0.65 5.62
C ASN A 165 -5.62 -1.59 4.65
N HIS A 166 -6.07 -1.71 3.43
CA HIS A 166 -5.43 -2.52 2.39
C HIS A 166 -5.90 -2.07 1.02
N VAL A 167 -5.07 -2.30 0.01
CA VAL A 167 -5.41 -2.10 -1.39
C VAL A 167 -4.85 -3.23 -2.24
N HIS A 168 -5.64 -3.68 -3.18
CA HIS A 168 -5.24 -4.56 -4.28
C HIS A 168 -5.72 -3.95 -5.59
N ALA A 169 -5.05 -4.26 -6.70
CA ALA A 169 -5.43 -3.76 -8.01
C ALA A 169 -5.24 -4.81 -9.10
N ASP A 170 -6.10 -4.74 -10.09
CA ASP A 170 -5.96 -5.46 -11.36
C ASP A 170 -5.90 -4.47 -12.54
N ASP A 171 -5.99 -4.96 -13.77
CA ASP A 171 -5.89 -4.11 -14.95
C ASP A 171 -7.01 -3.06 -15.05
N ASN A 172 -8.17 -3.34 -14.50
CA ASN A 172 -9.37 -2.51 -14.63
C ASN A 172 -9.70 -1.73 -13.37
N TYR A 173 -9.48 -2.33 -12.18
CA TYR A 173 -10.03 -1.82 -10.93
C TYR A 173 -9.00 -1.78 -9.81
N ILE A 174 -9.29 -0.92 -8.85
CA ILE A 174 -8.60 -0.76 -7.58
C ILE A 174 -9.60 -1.14 -6.48
N TYR A 175 -9.23 -2.07 -5.61
CA TYR A 175 -10.04 -2.58 -4.50
C TYR A 175 -9.41 -2.16 -3.19
N ALA A 176 -10.06 -1.24 -2.47
CA ALA A 176 -9.55 -0.71 -1.21
C ALA A 176 -10.48 -1.08 -0.04
N THR A 177 -9.94 -1.74 0.98
CA THR A 177 -10.71 -2.02 2.20
C THR A 177 -10.92 -0.74 2.97
N TYR A 178 -12.18 -0.43 3.28
CA TYR A 178 -12.60 0.84 3.86
C TYR A 178 -13.29 0.65 5.21
N TRP A 179 -12.92 1.50 6.17
CA TRP A 179 -13.58 1.58 7.47
C TRP A 179 -14.36 2.89 7.63
N GLY A 180 -13.69 4.02 7.56
CA GLY A 180 -14.28 5.36 7.57
C GLY A 180 -14.89 5.78 8.90
N LYS A 181 -14.47 5.18 10.01
CA LYS A 181 -14.96 5.47 11.35
C LYS A 181 -13.85 5.91 12.28
N GLU A 182 -14.26 6.36 13.45
CA GLU A 182 -13.37 6.69 14.57
C GLU A 182 -12.50 5.50 14.97
N PRO A 183 -11.42 5.77 15.69
CA PRO A 183 -10.38 4.81 15.88
C PRO A 183 -10.85 3.64 16.71
N TRP A 184 -10.21 2.61 16.40
CA TRP A 184 -10.16 1.38 17.11
C TRP A 184 -9.39 1.55 18.43
N ASP A 185 -10.02 1.19 19.51
CA ASP A 185 -9.33 1.04 20.78
C ASP A 185 -9.40 -0.42 21.25
N ASP A 186 -8.38 -1.18 20.88
CA ASP A 186 -8.19 -2.56 21.31
C ASP A 186 -7.88 -2.69 22.81
N ARG A 187 -7.42 -1.59 23.44
CA ARG A 187 -7.07 -1.55 24.86
C ARG A 187 -8.27 -1.61 25.81
N PHE A 188 -9.46 -1.31 25.30
CA PHE A 188 -10.68 -1.28 26.10
C PHE A 188 -11.65 -2.43 25.81
N GLY A 189 -11.22 -3.44 25.04
CA GLY A 189 -12.08 -4.60 24.74
C GLY A 189 -13.26 -4.24 23.83
N VAL A 190 -13.17 -3.14 23.12
CA VAL A 190 -14.16 -2.77 22.10
C VAL A 190 -13.93 -3.61 20.86
N GLU A 191 -15.02 -4.04 20.24
CA GLU A 191 -15.02 -4.92 19.06
C GLU A 191 -13.95 -4.55 18.05
N VAL A 192 -13.19 -5.57 17.62
CA VAL A 192 -12.23 -5.47 16.51
C VAL A 192 -12.91 -4.81 15.31
N PRO A 193 -12.32 -3.80 14.67
CA PRO A 193 -12.97 -3.12 13.56
C PRO A 193 -13.29 -4.10 12.46
N ILE A 194 -14.57 -4.16 12.14
CA ILE A 194 -15.10 -5.01 11.09
C ILE A 194 -14.91 -4.30 9.77
N PHE A 195 -13.75 -4.52 9.11
CA PHE A 195 -13.56 -4.11 7.72
C PHE A 195 -14.45 -5.01 6.84
N ASN A 196 -15.66 -4.58 6.59
CA ASN A 196 -16.62 -5.30 5.76
C ASN A 196 -17.00 -4.53 4.48
N THR A 197 -16.32 -3.43 4.21
CA THR A 197 -16.59 -2.59 3.06
C THR A 197 -15.37 -2.49 2.17
N ILE A 198 -15.60 -2.62 0.86
CA ILE A 198 -14.59 -2.44 -0.19
C ILE A 198 -15.05 -1.33 -1.11
N HIS A 199 -14.23 -0.31 -1.27
CA HIS A 199 -14.39 0.68 -2.31
C HIS A 199 -13.70 0.19 -3.59
N VAL A 200 -14.43 0.20 -4.69
CA VAL A 200 -13.92 -0.17 -6.02
C VAL A 200 -13.80 1.08 -6.86
N PHE A 201 -12.58 1.40 -7.29
CA PHE A 201 -12.30 2.55 -8.14
C PHE A 201 -11.81 2.09 -9.52
N ASP A 202 -12.02 2.94 -10.53
CA ASP A 202 -11.28 2.83 -11.78
C ASP A 202 -9.88 3.50 -11.66
N TRP A 203 -9.03 3.32 -12.68
CA TRP A 203 -7.71 3.94 -12.74
C TRP A 203 -7.73 5.45 -13.08
N ASN A 204 -8.90 6.06 -13.19
CA ASN A 204 -9.09 7.51 -13.24
C ASN A 204 -9.50 8.08 -11.87
N GLY A 205 -9.60 7.23 -10.84
CA GLY A 205 -9.93 7.62 -9.47
C GLY A 205 -11.42 7.79 -9.20
N ASN A 206 -12.29 7.36 -10.12
CA ASN A 206 -13.73 7.36 -9.90
C ASN A 206 -14.12 6.19 -8.99
N LEU A 207 -14.86 6.48 -7.93
CA LEU A 207 -15.48 5.45 -7.10
C LEU A 207 -16.68 4.87 -7.87
N LEU A 208 -16.55 3.61 -8.30
CA LEU A 208 -17.58 2.92 -9.07
C LEU A 208 -18.56 2.18 -8.17
N TYR A 209 -18.03 1.44 -7.19
CA TYR A 209 -18.84 0.59 -6.33
C TYR A 209 -18.39 0.69 -4.88
N LYS A 210 -19.35 0.46 -3.99
CA LYS A 210 -19.17 0.21 -2.59
C LYS A 210 -19.75 -1.16 -2.27
N LEU A 211 -18.89 -2.15 -2.10
CA LEU A 211 -19.29 -3.51 -1.76
C LEU A 211 -19.28 -3.65 -0.25
N THR A 212 -20.38 -4.14 0.32
CA THR A 212 -20.48 -4.43 1.75
C THR A 212 -20.82 -5.89 1.93
N THR A 213 -20.12 -6.56 2.85
CA THR A 213 -20.30 -7.97 3.17
C THR A 213 -20.77 -8.15 4.62
N ASP A 214 -21.25 -9.32 4.94
CA ASP A 214 -21.57 -9.77 6.30
C ASP A 214 -20.35 -10.31 7.06
N LYS A 215 -19.19 -10.41 6.38
CA LYS A 215 -17.93 -10.89 6.93
C LYS A 215 -16.95 -9.75 7.12
N SER A 216 -16.13 -9.87 8.16
CA SER A 216 -14.98 -8.98 8.34
C SER A 216 -13.74 -9.56 7.71
N PHE A 217 -12.89 -8.70 7.11
CA PHE A 217 -11.70 -9.15 6.42
C PHE A 217 -10.54 -8.16 6.54
N PHE A 218 -9.31 -8.68 6.43
CA PHE A 218 -8.10 -7.86 6.43
C PHE A 218 -7.69 -7.39 5.05
N ARG A 219 -7.77 -8.29 4.08
CA ARG A 219 -7.18 -8.11 2.76
C ARG A 219 -8.13 -8.61 1.69
N VAL A 220 -7.92 -8.09 0.50
CA VAL A 220 -8.67 -8.49 -0.70
C VAL A 220 -7.69 -8.77 -1.84
N TRP A 221 -8.04 -9.73 -2.70
CA TRP A 221 -7.32 -10.04 -3.94
C TRP A 221 -8.31 -10.32 -5.05
N SER A 222 -8.08 -9.75 -6.23
CA SER A 222 -8.90 -10.03 -7.41
C SER A 222 -8.36 -11.24 -8.18
N ASP A 223 -9.28 -12.04 -8.70
CA ASP A 223 -9.04 -13.00 -9.76
C ASP A 223 -9.87 -12.56 -10.97
N PRO A 224 -9.28 -11.78 -11.90
CA PRO A 224 -10.01 -11.24 -13.04
C PRO A 224 -10.45 -12.33 -14.01
N VAL A 225 -9.79 -13.50 -14.02
CA VAL A 225 -10.15 -14.65 -14.90
C VAL A 225 -11.46 -15.26 -14.43
N ARG A 226 -11.60 -15.50 -13.11
CA ARG A 226 -12.82 -16.04 -12.52
C ARG A 226 -13.86 -14.99 -12.19
N LYS A 227 -13.53 -13.70 -12.35
CA LYS A 227 -14.33 -12.56 -11.92
C LYS A 227 -14.70 -12.67 -10.44
N ARG A 228 -13.73 -12.89 -9.59
CA ARG A 228 -13.91 -13.05 -8.15
C ARG A 228 -12.97 -12.14 -7.38
N LEU A 229 -13.46 -11.68 -6.23
CA LEU A 229 -12.67 -10.98 -5.24
C LEU A 229 -12.56 -11.89 -4.01
N TYR A 230 -11.37 -12.35 -3.71
CA TYR A 230 -11.09 -13.19 -2.54
C TYR A 230 -10.77 -12.35 -1.32
N THR A 231 -11.17 -12.82 -0.16
CA THR A 231 -10.90 -12.20 1.15
C THR A 231 -10.69 -13.29 2.20
N ILE A 232 -10.02 -12.95 3.29
CA ILE A 232 -9.81 -13.82 4.44
C ILE A 232 -10.57 -13.22 5.61
N ASP A 233 -11.46 -14.03 6.22
CA ASP A 233 -12.18 -13.63 7.43
C ASP A 233 -11.22 -13.45 8.60
N MET A 234 -11.36 -12.32 9.29
CA MET A 234 -10.49 -11.96 10.41
C MET A 234 -10.64 -12.85 11.64
N ASN A 235 -11.78 -13.51 11.79
CA ASN A 235 -12.10 -14.27 12.98
C ASN A 235 -11.86 -15.78 12.82
N THR A 236 -11.96 -16.28 11.57
CA THR A 236 -11.91 -17.72 11.30
C THR A 236 -10.73 -18.14 10.44
N ASP A 237 -9.98 -17.17 9.85
CA ASP A 237 -8.95 -17.39 8.83
C ASP A 237 -9.45 -18.12 7.57
N GLU A 238 -10.76 -18.24 7.41
CA GLU A 238 -11.38 -18.87 6.24
C GLU A 238 -11.32 -17.95 5.03
N VAL A 239 -11.08 -18.54 3.86
CA VAL A 239 -11.07 -17.81 2.59
C VAL A 239 -12.48 -17.78 2.02
N TYR A 240 -12.98 -16.59 1.76
CA TYR A 240 -14.25 -16.33 1.06
C TYR A 240 -14.02 -15.69 -0.29
N TYR A 241 -15.04 -15.70 -1.13
CA TYR A 241 -15.02 -14.91 -2.35
C TYR A 241 -16.34 -14.19 -2.57
N ILE A 242 -16.24 -13.04 -3.23
CA ILE A 242 -17.36 -12.27 -3.76
C ILE A 242 -17.36 -12.48 -5.27
N ASP A 243 -18.49 -12.89 -5.84
CA ASP A 243 -18.62 -13.06 -7.29
C ASP A 243 -18.88 -11.68 -7.92
N LEU A 244 -18.00 -11.27 -8.84
CA LEU A 244 -18.05 -9.98 -9.52
C LEU A 244 -18.75 -10.04 -10.89
N LYS A 245 -19.46 -11.15 -11.20
CA LYS A 245 -20.10 -11.32 -12.50
C LYS A 245 -21.19 -10.28 -12.80
N GLU A 246 -21.71 -9.65 -11.74
CA GLU A 246 -22.75 -8.64 -11.83
C GLU A 246 -22.20 -7.19 -11.79
N LEU A 247 -20.88 -7.01 -11.73
CA LEU A 247 -20.16 -5.73 -11.84
C LEU A 247 -19.62 -5.53 -13.29
#